data_5b0c9a4dc2062a3d7946dbdfe877786f
#
_entry.id   5b0c9a4dc2062a3d7946dbdfe877786f
#
_cell.length_a   1.000
_cell.length_b   1.000
_cell.length_c   1.000
_cell.angle_alpha   90.00
_cell.angle_beta   90.00
_cell.angle_gamma   90.00
#
_symmetry.space_group_name_H-M   'P 1'
#
loop_
_entity.id
_entity.type
_entity.pdbx_description
1 polymer ?
#
loop_
_entity_poly.entity_id
_entity_poly.type
_entity_poly.pdbx_seq_one_letter_code
_entity_poly.pdbx_strand_id
1 'polypeptide(L)'
;MNNIILEIAKCCEVEKAKLNDSHSCNKIVMSQNDSFQLTEPWNGHLDNAEILFISSNPSIDPNENYPTASWKDEDIVSFFENRFEITPKNEWSTYWRTILKWAGWIIPNIGFDKIAITEIVHCKSQKEFGVYECMNFCAEKWLKEVLSVYNGKYIVLVGKVAQIFNDKVKEICPNKIIIKTPHFSRPVKGLTDEKRKQDFLDQLH
;
A
#
# COMPACT_ATOMS: atom_id res chain seq x y z
N MET A 1 -15.05 9.25 -3.34
CA MET A 1 -14.07 8.43 -2.60
C MET A 1 -14.49 6.96 -2.58
N ASN A 2 -15.66 6.62 -2.06
CA ASN A 2 -16.13 5.22 -1.99
C ASN A 2 -16.09 4.48 -3.33
N ASN A 3 -16.28 5.17 -4.46
CA ASN A 3 -16.23 4.55 -5.79
C ASN A 3 -14.82 4.04 -6.13
N ILE A 4 -13.76 4.82 -5.85
CA ILE A 4 -12.37 4.43 -6.17
C ILE A 4 -11.93 3.22 -5.33
N ILE A 5 -12.33 3.15 -4.05
CA ILE A 5 -12.08 1.97 -3.20
C ILE A 5 -12.66 0.73 -3.87
N LEU A 6 -13.92 0.78 -4.29
CA LEU A 6 -14.59 -0.36 -4.92
C LEU A 6 -14.03 -0.70 -6.30
N GLU A 7 -13.67 0.30 -7.10
CA GLU A 7 -13.07 0.09 -8.42
C GLU A 7 -11.72 -0.61 -8.32
N ILE A 8 -10.90 -0.25 -7.31
CA ILE A 8 -9.64 -0.96 -7.06
C ILE A 8 -9.92 -2.33 -6.45
N ALA A 9 -10.73 -2.42 -5.38
CA ALA A 9 -11.00 -3.68 -4.70
C ALA A 9 -11.60 -4.75 -5.65
N LYS A 10 -12.47 -4.33 -6.56
CA LYS A 10 -13.09 -5.17 -7.60
C LYS A 10 -12.46 -4.95 -8.97
N CYS A 11 -11.15 -4.81 -9.03
CA CYS A 11 -10.42 -4.49 -10.26
C CYS A 11 -10.79 -5.43 -11.41
N CYS A 12 -11.36 -4.89 -12.47
CA CYS A 12 -11.81 -5.67 -13.64
C CYS A 12 -10.67 -6.39 -14.38
N GLU A 13 -9.42 -5.98 -14.16
CA GLU A 13 -8.25 -6.63 -14.76
C GLU A 13 -7.98 -8.02 -14.15
N VAL A 14 -8.51 -8.31 -12.98
CA VAL A 14 -8.39 -9.65 -12.36
C VAL A 14 -9.02 -10.71 -13.24
N GLU A 15 -10.26 -10.50 -13.70
CA GLU A 15 -10.93 -11.46 -14.57
C GLU A 15 -10.28 -11.57 -15.96
N LYS A 16 -9.82 -10.45 -16.52
CA LYS A 16 -9.07 -10.47 -17.78
C LYS A 16 -7.76 -11.23 -17.63
N ALA A 17 -7.06 -11.04 -16.51
CA ALA A 17 -5.81 -11.73 -16.23
C ALA A 17 -5.98 -13.25 -16.06
N LYS A 18 -7.09 -13.70 -15.49
CA LYS A 18 -7.41 -15.15 -15.41
C LYS A 18 -7.60 -15.79 -16.78
N LEU A 19 -8.10 -15.05 -17.75
CA LEU A 19 -8.44 -15.52 -19.09
C LEU A 19 -7.32 -15.34 -20.13
N ASN A 20 -6.24 -14.63 -19.78
CA ASN A 20 -5.19 -14.29 -20.72
C ASN A 20 -3.79 -14.39 -20.08
N ASP A 21 -3.06 -15.42 -20.46
CA ASP A 21 -1.72 -15.70 -19.95
C ASP A 21 -0.69 -14.60 -20.30
N SER A 22 -0.95 -13.79 -21.31
CA SER A 22 -0.12 -12.66 -21.71
C SER A 22 -0.44 -11.37 -20.95
N HIS A 23 -1.47 -11.37 -20.08
CA HIS A 23 -1.86 -10.20 -19.32
C HIS A 23 -0.81 -9.90 -18.22
N SER A 24 -0.41 -8.64 -18.07
CA SER A 24 0.62 -8.23 -17.09
C SER A 24 0.31 -8.68 -15.66
N CYS A 25 -0.97 -8.77 -15.27
CA CYS A 25 -1.39 -9.23 -13.95
C CYS A 25 -1.60 -10.75 -13.86
N ASN A 26 -1.50 -11.53 -14.95
CA ASN A 26 -1.82 -12.97 -14.94
C ASN A 26 -1.04 -13.71 -13.84
N LYS A 27 0.28 -13.52 -13.80
CA LYS A 27 1.15 -14.24 -12.87
C LYS A 27 0.80 -14.01 -11.41
N ILE A 28 0.51 -12.77 -11.01
CA ILE A 28 0.14 -12.44 -9.62
C ILE A 28 -1.27 -12.92 -9.30
N VAL A 29 -2.21 -12.79 -10.23
CA VAL A 29 -3.60 -13.24 -10.05
C VAL A 29 -3.67 -14.75 -9.92
N MET A 30 -3.01 -15.49 -10.81
CA MET A 30 -3.00 -16.96 -10.79
C MET A 30 -2.27 -17.55 -9.58
N SER A 31 -1.42 -16.75 -8.91
CA SER A 31 -0.75 -17.19 -7.67
C SER A 31 -1.66 -17.30 -6.45
N GLN A 32 -2.87 -16.75 -6.51
CA GLN A 32 -3.79 -16.71 -5.35
C GLN A 32 -4.70 -17.92 -5.22
N ASN A 33 -4.72 -18.82 -6.18
CA ASN A 33 -5.58 -20.02 -6.20
C ASN A 33 -7.10 -19.70 -6.08
N ASP A 34 -7.90 -20.66 -5.60
CA ASP A 34 -9.38 -20.61 -5.60
C ASP A 34 -9.97 -19.59 -4.59
N SER A 35 -9.21 -19.14 -3.61
CA SER A 35 -9.65 -18.17 -2.60
C SER A 35 -9.10 -16.76 -2.87
N PHE A 36 -9.45 -16.20 -4.04
CA PHE A 36 -8.99 -14.87 -4.40
C PHE A 36 -9.47 -13.81 -3.40
N GLN A 37 -8.52 -13.23 -2.67
CA GLN A 37 -8.76 -12.04 -1.85
C GLN A 37 -8.82 -10.81 -2.75
N LEU A 38 -9.80 -9.92 -2.55
CA LEU A 38 -9.93 -8.70 -3.34
C LEU A 38 -8.63 -7.89 -3.32
N THR A 39 -8.42 -7.11 -4.35
CA THR A 39 -7.27 -6.21 -4.42
C THR A 39 -7.38 -5.13 -3.34
N GLU A 40 -6.25 -4.74 -2.75
CA GLU A 40 -6.19 -3.79 -1.62
C GLU A 40 -6.02 -2.36 -2.13
N PRO A 41 -7.02 -1.47 -2.01
CA PRO A 41 -6.91 -0.09 -2.50
C PRO A 41 -5.95 0.74 -1.63
N TRP A 42 -6.27 0.85 -0.36
CA TRP A 42 -5.47 1.44 0.72
C TRP A 42 -6.07 1.05 2.06
N ASN A 43 -5.35 1.24 3.14
CA ASN A 43 -5.85 1.08 4.50
C ASN A 43 -5.83 2.43 5.22
N GLY A 44 -6.89 2.73 5.97
CA GLY A 44 -7.10 3.98 6.69
C GLY A 44 -7.82 5.07 5.87
N HIS A 45 -8.04 6.21 6.48
CA HIS A 45 -8.75 7.34 5.88
C HIS A 45 -7.81 8.19 5.02
N LEU A 46 -7.65 7.83 3.75
CA LEU A 46 -6.67 8.43 2.83
C LEU A 46 -6.83 9.95 2.67
N ASP A 47 -8.07 10.45 2.63
CA ASP A 47 -8.38 11.88 2.50
C ASP A 47 -8.05 12.70 3.77
N ASN A 48 -8.03 12.04 4.93
CA ASN A 48 -7.73 12.64 6.24
C ASN A 48 -6.29 12.36 6.72
N ALA A 49 -5.57 11.48 6.01
CA ALA A 49 -4.21 11.11 6.37
C ALA A 49 -3.23 12.27 6.17
N GLU A 50 -2.32 12.46 7.12
CA GLU A 50 -1.20 13.39 7.02
C GLU A 50 0.03 12.74 6.39
N ILE A 51 0.16 11.42 6.54
CA ILE A 51 1.25 10.61 5.99
C ILE A 51 0.67 9.44 5.20
N LEU A 52 1.09 9.32 3.95
CA LEU A 52 0.82 8.18 3.09
C LEU A 52 2.07 7.33 2.92
N PHE A 53 1.98 6.05 3.31
CA PHE A 53 3.02 5.07 2.99
C PHE A 53 2.63 4.31 1.72
N ILE A 54 3.57 4.20 0.79
CA ILE A 54 3.40 3.44 -0.47
C ILE A 54 4.45 2.33 -0.50
N SER A 55 4.00 1.08 -0.60
CA SER A 55 4.87 -0.11 -0.66
C SER A 55 4.76 -0.84 -1.99
N SER A 56 5.27 -2.07 -2.08
CA SER A 56 5.25 -2.85 -3.32
C SER A 56 3.88 -3.47 -3.60
N ASN A 57 3.41 -4.32 -2.71
CA ASN A 57 2.12 -5.01 -2.78
C ASN A 57 1.75 -5.60 -1.42
N PRO A 58 0.44 -5.84 -1.16
CA PRO A 58 0.00 -6.48 0.07
C PRO A 58 0.34 -7.98 0.06
N SER A 59 0.66 -8.52 1.25
CA SER A 59 0.89 -9.96 1.41
C SER A 59 -0.42 -10.72 1.56
N ILE A 60 -0.43 -12.00 1.17
CA ILE A 60 -1.55 -12.91 1.44
C ILE A 60 -1.36 -13.48 2.85
N ASP A 61 -2.39 -13.39 3.67
CA ASP A 61 -2.57 -14.20 4.87
C ASP A 61 -3.83 -15.06 4.68
N PRO A 62 -3.72 -16.39 4.54
CA PRO A 62 -4.87 -17.26 4.32
C PRO A 62 -5.79 -17.35 5.54
N ASN A 63 -5.34 -16.96 6.72
CA ASN A 63 -6.14 -16.97 7.95
C ASN A 63 -6.83 -15.63 8.23
N GLU A 64 -6.55 -14.61 7.43
CA GLU A 64 -7.16 -13.30 7.59
C GLU A 64 -8.61 -13.31 7.11
N ASN A 65 -9.52 -12.78 7.93
CA ASN A 65 -10.88 -12.46 7.48
C ASN A 65 -10.82 -11.22 6.57
N TYR A 66 -10.65 -11.48 5.28
CA TYR A 66 -10.40 -10.46 4.27
C TYR A 66 -11.54 -10.40 3.24
N PRO A 67 -11.87 -9.23 2.69
CA PRO A 67 -12.92 -9.08 1.70
C PRO A 67 -12.74 -10.01 0.49
N THR A 68 -13.85 -10.66 0.11
CA THR A 68 -13.98 -11.47 -1.10
C THR A 68 -15.10 -10.90 -1.97
N ALA A 69 -15.28 -11.46 -3.16
CA ALA A 69 -16.32 -11.04 -4.09
C ALA A 69 -17.76 -11.19 -3.52
N SER A 70 -17.95 -11.98 -2.45
CA SER A 70 -19.25 -12.17 -1.79
C SER A 70 -19.62 -11.08 -0.79
N TRP A 71 -18.68 -10.21 -0.41
CA TRP A 71 -18.95 -9.12 0.52
C TRP A 71 -19.78 -8.01 -0.14
N LYS A 72 -20.60 -7.32 0.66
CA LYS A 72 -21.31 -6.12 0.21
C LYS A 72 -20.36 -4.96 0.02
N ASP A 73 -20.71 -4.05 -0.87
CA ASP A 73 -19.88 -2.90 -1.21
C ASP A 73 -19.58 -2.01 0.00
N GLU A 74 -20.59 -1.74 0.83
CA GLU A 74 -20.43 -0.96 2.05
C GLU A 74 -19.49 -1.62 3.06
N ASP A 75 -19.51 -2.95 3.18
CA ASP A 75 -18.65 -3.71 4.10
C ASP A 75 -17.20 -3.69 3.60
N ILE A 76 -16.98 -3.75 2.26
CA ILE A 76 -15.66 -3.64 1.64
C ILE A 76 -15.06 -2.25 1.92
N VAL A 77 -15.81 -1.19 1.68
CA VAL A 77 -15.37 0.18 1.93
C VAL A 77 -15.04 0.36 3.41
N SER A 78 -15.96 -0.02 4.29
CA SER A 78 -15.77 0.09 5.73
C SER A 78 -14.55 -0.68 6.23
N PHE A 79 -14.30 -1.88 5.68
CA PHE A 79 -13.14 -2.68 6.04
C PHE A 79 -11.81 -1.95 5.75
N PHE A 80 -11.65 -1.35 4.58
CA PHE A 80 -10.41 -0.68 4.22
C PHE A 80 -10.22 0.65 4.94
N GLU A 81 -11.28 1.45 5.08
CA GLU A 81 -11.21 2.73 5.77
C GLU A 81 -10.92 2.56 7.27
N ASN A 82 -11.57 1.59 7.92
CA ASN A 82 -11.47 1.40 9.37
C ASN A 82 -10.50 0.28 9.76
N ARG A 83 -9.68 -0.22 8.86
CA ARG A 83 -8.86 -1.42 9.09
C ARG A 83 -7.96 -1.34 10.33
N PHE A 84 -7.39 -0.18 10.61
CA PHE A 84 -6.55 0.02 11.79
C PHE A 84 -7.34 0.06 13.10
N GLU A 85 -8.62 0.43 13.05
CA GLU A 85 -9.51 0.52 14.19
C GLU A 85 -10.12 -0.85 14.53
N ILE A 86 -10.55 -1.58 13.49
CA ILE A 86 -11.17 -2.90 13.66
C ILE A 86 -10.16 -4.01 13.99
N THR A 87 -8.86 -3.81 13.67
CA THR A 87 -7.81 -4.78 13.99
C THR A 87 -7.25 -4.50 15.38
N PRO A 88 -7.37 -5.43 16.34
CA PRO A 88 -6.82 -5.26 17.68
C PRO A 88 -5.31 -5.00 17.64
N LYS A 89 -4.82 -4.11 18.51
CA LYS A 89 -3.40 -3.71 18.54
C LYS A 89 -2.41 -4.86 18.72
N ASN A 90 -2.82 -5.91 19.45
CA ASN A 90 -2.01 -7.12 19.64
C ASN A 90 -1.88 -7.97 18.36
N GLU A 91 -2.81 -7.79 17.41
CA GLU A 91 -2.82 -8.47 16.10
C GLU A 91 -2.09 -7.67 15.00
N TRP A 92 -1.70 -6.43 15.30
CA TRP A 92 -0.96 -5.62 14.33
C TRP A 92 0.34 -6.31 13.90
N SER A 93 0.55 -6.40 12.60
CA SER A 93 1.77 -6.93 12.02
C SER A 93 3.00 -6.11 12.46
N THR A 94 4.17 -6.71 12.39
CA THR A 94 5.44 -6.00 12.59
C THR A 94 5.58 -4.83 11.60
N TYR A 95 5.03 -4.97 10.39
CA TYR A 95 5.02 -3.94 9.38
C TYR A 95 4.23 -2.70 9.84
N TRP A 96 3.00 -2.86 10.33
CA TRP A 96 2.19 -1.75 10.81
C TRP A 96 2.81 -1.06 12.04
N ARG A 97 3.33 -1.84 12.99
CA ARG A 97 4.04 -1.26 14.15
C ARG A 97 5.25 -0.43 13.72
N THR A 98 5.97 -0.88 12.69
CA THR A 98 7.10 -0.14 12.14
C THR A 98 6.65 1.14 11.45
N ILE A 99 5.56 1.10 10.67
CA ILE A 99 4.97 2.30 10.05
C ILE A 99 4.62 3.33 11.11
N LEU A 100 3.93 2.94 12.19
CA LEU A 100 3.57 3.86 13.26
C LEU A 100 4.81 4.47 13.94
N LYS A 101 5.85 3.66 14.20
CA LYS A 101 7.13 4.14 14.73
C LYS A 101 7.77 5.20 13.83
N TRP A 102 7.80 4.96 12.52
CA TRP A 102 8.43 5.87 11.55
C TRP A 102 7.59 7.12 11.31
N ALA A 103 6.27 6.99 11.27
CA ALA A 103 5.36 8.14 11.24
C ALA A 103 5.57 9.05 12.44
N GLY A 104 5.78 8.47 13.62
CA GLY A 104 6.10 9.21 14.85
C GLY A 104 7.44 9.97 14.81
N TRP A 105 8.34 9.65 13.90
CA TRP A 105 9.55 10.44 13.66
C TRP A 105 9.27 11.71 12.84
N ILE A 106 8.24 11.68 11.97
CA ILE A 106 7.81 12.86 11.19
C ILE A 106 6.89 13.74 12.03
N ILE A 107 5.88 13.14 12.66
CA ILE A 107 4.87 13.82 13.48
C ILE A 107 4.80 13.11 14.83
N PRO A 108 5.35 13.72 15.90
CA PRO A 108 5.29 13.13 17.23
C PRO A 108 3.86 12.82 17.70
N ASN A 109 3.66 11.65 18.30
CA ASN A 109 2.38 11.17 18.81
C ASN A 109 1.27 10.96 17.76
N ILE A 110 1.62 10.84 16.48
CA ILE A 110 0.66 10.53 15.41
C ILE A 110 -0.01 9.16 15.66
N GLY A 111 -1.31 9.09 15.41
CA GLY A 111 -2.08 7.84 15.42
C GLY A 111 -2.36 7.32 14.00
N PHE A 112 -2.91 6.10 13.90
CA PHE A 112 -3.30 5.54 12.62
C PHE A 112 -4.48 6.27 11.96
N ASP A 113 -5.28 7.04 12.70
CA ASP A 113 -6.30 7.93 12.18
C ASP A 113 -5.77 9.02 11.23
N LYS A 114 -4.43 9.25 11.26
CA LYS A 114 -3.70 10.21 10.42
C LYS A 114 -2.70 9.55 9.47
N ILE A 115 -2.76 8.23 9.32
CA ILE A 115 -1.88 7.46 8.45
C ILE A 115 -2.73 6.68 7.47
N ALA A 116 -2.32 6.68 6.19
CA ALA A 116 -2.83 5.74 5.21
C ALA A 116 -1.69 4.91 4.62
N ILE A 117 -2.01 3.70 4.19
CA ILE A 117 -1.07 2.78 3.55
C ILE A 117 -1.68 2.33 2.24
N THR A 118 -0.93 2.43 1.15
CA THR A 118 -1.29 1.89 -0.16
C THR A 118 -0.09 1.20 -0.81
N GLU A 119 -0.31 0.62 -1.97
CA GLU A 119 0.66 -0.19 -2.67
C GLU A 119 0.77 0.21 -4.15
N ILE A 120 1.92 -0.02 -4.77
CA ILE A 120 2.07 0.14 -6.23
C ILE A 120 1.26 -0.92 -6.97
N VAL A 121 1.26 -2.14 -6.45
CA VAL A 121 0.48 -3.26 -6.97
C VAL A 121 -0.58 -3.64 -5.95
N HIS A 122 -1.83 -3.46 -6.29
CA HIS A 122 -2.95 -3.71 -5.38
C HIS A 122 -3.31 -5.20 -5.20
N CYS A 123 -2.86 -6.08 -6.10
CA CYS A 123 -3.03 -7.52 -5.96
C CYS A 123 -2.13 -8.08 -4.86
N LYS A 124 -2.70 -8.92 -4.00
CA LYS A 124 -1.96 -9.62 -2.95
C LYS A 124 -1.10 -10.74 -3.54
N SER A 125 0.09 -10.96 -2.98
CA SER A 125 0.91 -12.11 -3.34
C SER A 125 1.82 -12.56 -2.20
N GLN A 126 2.33 -13.78 -2.29
CA GLN A 126 3.39 -14.26 -1.41
C GLN A 126 4.76 -13.83 -1.96
N LYS A 127 5.61 -13.25 -1.09
CA LYS A 127 7.01 -12.91 -1.42
C LYS A 127 7.18 -12.08 -2.70
N GLU A 128 6.25 -11.17 -2.96
CA GLU A 128 6.24 -10.29 -4.16
C GLU A 128 6.20 -11.08 -5.50
N PHE A 129 5.64 -12.28 -5.51
CA PHE A 129 5.52 -13.07 -6.73
C PHE A 129 4.62 -12.37 -7.76
N GLY A 130 5.10 -12.18 -8.98
CA GLY A 130 4.37 -11.52 -10.08
C GLY A 130 4.33 -10.00 -10.01
N VAL A 131 4.91 -9.36 -8.97
CA VAL A 131 4.87 -7.90 -8.78
C VAL A 131 5.60 -7.16 -9.91
N TYR A 132 6.79 -7.61 -10.28
CA TYR A 132 7.59 -6.91 -11.30
C TYR A 132 6.96 -6.94 -12.69
N GLU A 133 6.18 -7.97 -13.00
CA GLU A 133 5.48 -8.11 -14.28
C GLU A 133 4.29 -7.16 -14.39
N CYS A 134 3.62 -6.85 -13.29
CA CYS A 134 2.39 -6.03 -13.30
C CYS A 134 2.55 -4.62 -12.73
N MET A 135 3.68 -4.27 -12.07
CA MET A 135 3.80 -3.00 -11.34
C MET A 135 3.59 -1.76 -12.23
N ASN A 136 4.12 -1.75 -13.46
CA ASN A 136 3.95 -0.61 -14.37
C ASN A 136 2.49 -0.47 -14.79
N PHE A 137 1.85 -1.57 -15.15
CA PHE A 137 0.45 -1.59 -15.54
C PHE A 137 -0.47 -1.13 -14.40
N CYS A 138 -0.26 -1.66 -13.19
CA CYS A 138 -1.06 -1.31 -12.03
C CYS A 138 -0.85 0.15 -11.62
N ALA A 139 0.39 0.62 -11.58
CA ALA A 139 0.71 2.01 -11.27
C ALA A 139 0.16 2.99 -12.31
N GLU A 140 0.18 2.64 -13.60
CA GLU A 140 -0.40 3.48 -14.64
C GLU A 140 -1.91 3.62 -14.47
N LYS A 141 -2.57 2.55 -14.09
CA LYS A 141 -4.02 2.53 -13.91
C LYS A 141 -4.48 3.25 -12.64
N TRP A 142 -3.78 3.08 -11.50
CA TRP A 142 -4.32 3.44 -10.21
C TRP A 142 -3.55 4.51 -9.44
N LEU A 143 -2.24 4.67 -9.66
CA LEU A 143 -1.43 5.56 -8.82
C LEU A 143 -1.94 6.99 -8.79
N LYS A 144 -2.33 7.54 -9.96
CA LYS A 144 -2.88 8.90 -10.05
C LYS A 144 -4.21 9.02 -9.32
N GLU A 145 -5.08 8.02 -9.46
CA GLU A 145 -6.40 8.01 -8.82
C GLU A 145 -6.26 7.98 -7.28
N VAL A 146 -5.41 7.12 -6.75
CA VAL A 146 -5.12 7.06 -5.31
C VAL A 146 -4.53 8.38 -4.82
N LEU A 147 -3.53 8.91 -5.50
CA LEU A 147 -2.87 10.16 -5.10
C LEU A 147 -3.78 11.39 -5.21
N SER A 148 -4.80 11.36 -6.07
CA SER A 148 -5.79 12.44 -6.19
C SER A 148 -6.69 12.57 -4.97
N VAL A 149 -6.88 11.50 -4.20
CA VAL A 149 -7.66 11.50 -2.94
C VAL A 149 -6.82 12.00 -1.77
N TYR A 150 -5.48 11.83 -1.83
CA TYR A 150 -4.59 12.13 -0.73
C TYR A 150 -4.33 13.64 -0.57
N ASN A 151 -4.70 14.19 0.58
CA ASN A 151 -4.54 15.62 0.90
C ASN A 151 -3.36 15.92 1.82
N GLY A 152 -2.76 14.92 2.48
CA GLY A 152 -1.69 15.09 3.46
C GLY A 152 -0.40 15.69 2.88
N LYS A 153 0.59 15.84 3.74
CA LYS A 153 1.85 16.52 3.41
C LYS A 153 2.97 15.56 3.00
N TYR A 154 3.02 14.35 3.60
CA TYR A 154 4.16 13.47 3.51
C TYR A 154 3.83 12.18 2.76
N ILE A 155 4.64 11.79 1.78
CA ILE A 155 4.56 10.50 1.09
C ILE A 155 5.84 9.73 1.36
N VAL A 156 5.73 8.52 1.88
CA VAL A 156 6.86 7.64 2.20
C VAL A 156 6.88 6.46 1.23
N LEU A 157 7.90 6.38 0.38
CA LEU A 157 8.11 5.30 -0.58
C LEU A 157 8.94 4.18 0.09
N VAL A 158 8.29 3.06 0.39
CA VAL A 158 8.86 1.94 1.15
C VAL A 158 9.37 0.85 0.22
N GLY A 159 10.68 0.64 0.20
CA GLY A 159 11.31 -0.41 -0.59
C GLY A 159 11.51 -0.05 -2.06
N LYS A 160 12.20 -0.94 -2.77
CA LYS A 160 12.68 -0.68 -4.15
C LYS A 160 11.54 -0.46 -5.16
N VAL A 161 10.48 -1.28 -5.10
CA VAL A 161 9.36 -1.18 -6.06
C VAL A 161 8.69 0.18 -5.97
N ALA A 162 8.33 0.65 -4.76
CA ALA A 162 7.73 1.96 -4.61
C ALA A 162 8.68 3.09 -5.07
N GLN A 163 9.97 2.97 -4.79
CA GLN A 163 10.96 3.99 -5.16
C GLN A 163 11.21 4.12 -6.67
N ILE A 164 10.94 3.09 -7.48
CA ILE A 164 10.97 3.17 -8.95
C ILE A 164 10.00 4.26 -9.44
N PHE A 165 8.88 4.45 -8.76
CA PHE A 165 7.84 5.41 -9.13
C PHE A 165 8.01 6.80 -8.51
N ASN A 166 9.16 7.09 -7.88
CA ASN A 166 9.44 8.38 -7.24
C ASN A 166 9.16 9.59 -8.16
N ASP A 167 9.62 9.54 -9.41
CA ASP A 167 9.49 10.69 -10.31
C ASP A 167 8.04 10.85 -10.78
N LYS A 168 7.31 9.74 -10.98
CA LYS A 168 5.87 9.79 -11.27
C LYS A 168 5.06 10.31 -10.08
N VAL A 169 5.41 9.92 -8.85
CA VAL A 169 4.78 10.47 -7.64
C VAL A 169 5.05 11.97 -7.50
N LYS A 170 6.28 12.43 -7.78
CA LYS A 170 6.64 13.85 -7.78
C LYS A 170 5.87 14.65 -8.82
N GLU A 171 5.71 14.10 -10.01
CA GLU A 171 4.92 14.72 -11.08
C GLU A 171 3.45 14.90 -10.67
N ILE A 172 2.83 13.88 -10.08
CA ILE A 172 1.43 13.93 -9.63
C ILE A 172 1.27 14.83 -8.41
N CYS A 173 2.23 14.81 -7.50
CA CYS A 173 2.19 15.48 -6.19
C CYS A 173 3.38 16.43 -5.97
N PRO A 174 3.55 17.49 -6.79
CA PRO A 174 4.76 18.32 -6.78
C PRO A 174 4.99 19.09 -5.46
N ASN A 175 3.93 19.30 -4.68
CA ASN A 175 3.97 20.08 -3.43
C ASN A 175 4.09 19.19 -2.17
N LYS A 176 4.24 17.87 -2.32
CA LYS A 176 4.36 16.95 -1.20
C LYS A 176 5.83 16.66 -0.90
N ILE A 177 6.14 16.39 0.37
CA ILE A 177 7.46 15.93 0.80
C ILE A 177 7.50 14.42 0.59
N ILE A 178 8.41 13.96 -0.30
CA ILE A 178 8.56 12.55 -0.62
C ILE A 178 9.82 12.00 0.05
N ILE A 179 9.65 11.00 0.87
CA ILE A 179 10.70 10.36 1.65
C ILE A 179 10.89 8.93 1.15
N LYS A 180 12.13 8.50 0.96
CA LYS A 180 12.47 7.13 0.54
C LYS A 180 13.05 6.34 1.69
N THR A 181 12.60 5.09 1.86
CA THR A 181 13.13 4.21 2.89
C THR A 181 13.29 2.77 2.38
N PRO A 182 14.32 2.04 2.84
CA PRO A 182 14.39 0.59 2.61
C PRO A 182 13.15 -0.11 3.17
N HIS A 183 12.83 -1.28 2.63
CA HIS A 183 11.72 -2.08 3.15
C HIS A 183 11.96 -2.45 4.62
N PHE A 184 10.95 -2.27 5.46
CA PHE A 184 11.06 -2.39 6.92
C PHE A 184 11.46 -3.79 7.41
N SER A 185 10.98 -4.83 6.73
CA SER A 185 11.27 -6.23 7.11
C SER A 185 12.57 -6.78 6.52
N ARG A 186 13.28 -6.00 5.69
CA ARG A 186 14.55 -6.44 5.09
C ARG A 186 15.72 -5.73 5.76
N PRO A 187 16.54 -6.43 6.57
CA PRO A 187 17.72 -5.83 7.16
C PRO A 187 18.70 -5.42 6.05
N VAL A 188 19.15 -4.19 6.09
CA VAL A 188 20.24 -3.72 5.21
C VAL A 188 21.53 -3.89 5.98
N LYS A 189 22.45 -4.70 5.44
CA LYS A 189 23.75 -4.99 6.09
C LYS A 189 24.50 -3.69 6.42
N GLY A 190 24.88 -3.53 7.69
CA GLY A 190 25.65 -2.37 8.15
C GLY A 190 24.81 -1.11 8.41
N LEU A 191 23.49 -1.17 8.32
CA LEU A 191 22.62 -0.04 8.61
C LEU A 191 21.95 -0.21 9.97
N THR A 192 22.37 0.60 10.96
CA THR A 192 21.74 0.63 12.29
C THR A 192 20.39 1.36 12.27
N ASP A 193 19.57 1.17 13.31
CA ASP A 193 18.28 1.87 13.42
C ASP A 193 18.46 3.39 13.55
N GLU A 194 19.51 3.83 14.26
CA GLU A 194 19.86 5.26 14.39
C GLU A 194 20.20 5.87 13.03
N LYS A 195 21.02 5.18 12.23
CA LYS A 195 21.38 5.65 10.91
C LYS A 195 20.19 5.68 9.97
N ARG A 196 19.32 4.66 10.03
CA ARG A 196 18.05 4.66 9.26
C ARG A 196 17.17 5.83 9.63
N LYS A 197 17.06 6.12 10.93
CA LYS A 197 16.28 7.28 11.41
C LYS A 197 16.88 8.58 10.90
N GLN A 198 18.20 8.75 10.97
CA GLN A 198 18.86 9.95 10.49
C GLN A 198 18.66 10.12 8.97
N ASP A 199 18.99 9.09 8.18
CA ASP A 199 18.82 9.10 6.71
C ASP A 199 17.36 9.37 6.29
N PHE A 200 16.39 8.99 7.12
CA PHE A 200 14.97 9.24 6.90
C PHE A 200 14.60 10.69 7.21
N LEU A 201 15.08 11.23 8.35
CA LEU A 201 14.78 12.59 8.79
C LEU A 201 15.49 13.65 7.92
N ASP A 202 16.68 13.36 7.40
CA ASP A 202 17.43 14.26 6.52
C ASP A 202 16.69 14.58 5.21
N GLN A 203 15.66 13.78 4.85
CA GLN A 203 14.83 14.01 3.65
C GLN A 203 13.62 14.94 3.92
N LEU A 204 13.42 15.40 5.15
CA LEU A 204 12.29 16.28 5.51
C LEU A 204 12.56 17.75 5.15
N HIS A 205 13.78 18.08 4.78
CA HIS A 205 14.29 19.41 4.44
C HIS A 205 14.68 19.45 2.97
#